data_a3395f37a443f457a4aabb82129c604a
#
_entry.id   a3395f37a443f457a4aabb82129c604a
#
_cell.length_a   1.000
_cell.length_b   1.000
_cell.length_c   1.000
_cell.angle_alpha   90.00
_cell.angle_beta   90.00
_cell.angle_gamma   90.00
#
_symmetry.space_group_name_H-M   'P 1'
#
loop_
_entity.id
_entity.type
_entity.pdbx_description
1 polymer ?
#
loop_
_entity_poly.entity_id
_entity_poly.type
_entity_poly.pdbx_seq_one_letter_code
_entity_poly.pdbx_strand_id
1 'polypeptide(L)'
;MPDETLQVAFEIKTACDEISRKLLRWHWERKPGAHSLNALLEHIAQRQQESPEYYERMPDLSGKTSWSQLDTTLCMRVLLDPEKDAAHPLDLLGNTEHPGAARRACNAVRTARNEAAHASDCTAGTQAAILFNEAVEALEEGYAGTALRTSELEQYYRQAEAFLDRCGARKPVARASQPEGQETRSTGKARNASQRNGSGSGTAANRRPRSGR
;
A
#
# COMPACT_ATOMS: atom_id res chain seq x y z
N MET A 1 20.97 18.01 0.07
CA MET A 1 20.71 19.23 -0.71
C MET A 1 19.23 19.48 -0.75
N PRO A 2 18.72 20.68 -0.39
CA PRO A 2 17.27 20.96 -0.40
C PRO A 2 16.61 20.68 -1.76
N ASP A 3 17.29 21.03 -2.84
CA ASP A 3 16.80 20.83 -4.20
C ASP A 3 16.61 19.36 -4.58
N GLU A 4 17.46 18.48 -4.09
CA GLU A 4 17.39 17.06 -4.44
C GLU A 4 16.18 16.37 -3.84
N THR A 5 15.81 16.72 -2.60
CA THR A 5 14.64 16.16 -1.93
C THR A 5 13.34 16.63 -2.58
N LEU A 6 13.27 17.88 -3.02
CA LEU A 6 12.13 18.39 -3.78
C LEU A 6 12.05 17.78 -5.18
N GLN A 7 13.19 17.54 -5.81
CA GLN A 7 13.23 16.79 -7.07
C GLN A 7 12.71 15.36 -6.89
N VAL A 8 13.09 14.68 -5.81
CA VAL A 8 12.55 13.36 -5.46
C VAL A 8 11.04 13.42 -5.27
N ALA A 9 10.50 14.43 -4.57
CA ALA A 9 9.07 14.58 -4.41
C ALA A 9 8.34 14.70 -5.75
N PHE A 10 8.88 15.47 -6.70
CA PHE A 10 8.32 15.58 -8.05
C PHE A 10 8.34 14.24 -8.80
N GLU A 11 9.43 13.47 -8.69
CA GLU A 11 9.55 12.13 -9.28
C GLU A 11 8.57 11.14 -8.66
N ILE A 12 8.38 11.18 -7.33
CA ILE A 12 7.37 10.38 -6.62
C ILE A 12 5.97 10.70 -7.11
N LYS A 13 5.62 11.98 -7.24
CA LYS A 13 4.32 12.39 -7.78
C LYS A 13 4.09 11.77 -9.16
N THR A 14 5.10 11.83 -10.03
CA THR A 14 5.04 11.28 -11.39
C THR A 14 4.89 9.74 -11.37
N ALA A 15 5.63 9.05 -10.52
CA ALA A 15 5.52 7.59 -10.34
C ALA A 15 4.12 7.19 -9.83
N CYS A 16 3.57 7.93 -8.86
CA CYS A 16 2.21 7.68 -8.37
C CYS A 16 1.15 7.90 -9.45
N ASP A 17 1.31 8.91 -10.31
CA ASP A 17 0.41 9.14 -11.44
C ASP A 17 0.48 7.98 -12.44
N GLU A 18 1.67 7.42 -12.70
CA GLU A 18 1.84 6.25 -13.55
C GLU A 18 1.20 4.99 -12.95
N ILE A 19 1.49 4.71 -11.68
CA ILE A 19 0.90 3.57 -10.94
C ILE A 19 -0.62 3.66 -10.97
N SER A 20 -1.18 4.83 -10.69
CA SER A 20 -2.62 5.06 -10.65
C SER A 20 -3.30 4.77 -11.99
N ARG A 21 -2.69 5.18 -13.09
CA ARG A 21 -3.17 4.89 -14.46
C ARG A 21 -3.13 3.39 -14.77
N LYS A 22 -2.05 2.71 -14.40
CA LYS A 22 -1.91 1.26 -14.60
C LYS A 22 -2.96 0.50 -13.81
N LEU A 23 -3.18 0.85 -12.53
CA LEU A 23 -4.21 0.25 -11.70
C LEU A 23 -5.60 0.46 -12.28
N LEU A 24 -5.96 1.70 -12.62
CA LEU A 24 -7.26 2.02 -13.19
C LEU A 24 -7.51 1.24 -14.48
N ARG A 25 -6.55 1.25 -15.39
CA ARG A 25 -6.64 0.53 -16.65
C ARG A 25 -6.76 -0.98 -16.43
N TRP A 26 -5.95 -1.55 -15.54
CA TRP A 26 -5.98 -2.97 -15.21
C TRP A 26 -7.35 -3.41 -14.67
N HIS A 27 -7.97 -2.63 -13.77
CA HIS A 27 -9.30 -2.90 -13.26
C HIS A 27 -10.39 -2.71 -14.32
N TRP A 28 -10.27 -1.67 -15.13
CA TRP A 28 -11.22 -1.38 -16.19
C TRP A 28 -11.27 -2.48 -17.25
N GLU A 29 -10.10 -2.97 -17.68
CA GLU A 29 -9.98 -4.05 -18.66
C GLU A 29 -10.55 -5.39 -18.17
N ARG A 30 -10.78 -5.56 -16.88
CA ARG A 30 -11.40 -6.76 -16.28
C ARG A 30 -12.89 -6.64 -16.08
N LYS A 31 -13.44 -5.46 -16.20
CA LYS A 31 -14.88 -5.25 -16.13
C LYS A 31 -15.53 -5.75 -17.42
N PRO A 32 -16.72 -6.39 -17.39
CA PRO A 32 -17.44 -6.74 -18.61
C PRO A 32 -17.78 -5.51 -19.45
N GLY A 33 -17.65 -5.61 -20.78
CA GLY A 33 -18.04 -4.56 -21.70
C GLY A 33 -16.89 -3.92 -22.49
N ALA A 34 -17.10 -2.70 -22.96
CA ALA A 34 -16.11 -1.95 -23.73
C ALA A 34 -15.03 -1.37 -22.82
N HIS A 35 -13.76 -1.52 -23.20
CA HIS A 35 -12.60 -1.14 -22.38
C HIS A 35 -11.83 0.08 -22.92
N SER A 36 -12.41 0.80 -23.88
CA SER A 36 -11.79 2.04 -24.38
C SER A 36 -11.76 3.12 -23.29
N LEU A 37 -10.84 4.07 -23.45
CA LEU A 37 -10.80 5.24 -22.55
C LEU A 37 -12.12 6.03 -22.64
N ASN A 38 -12.68 6.20 -23.84
CA ASN A 38 -13.94 6.91 -24.01
C ASN A 38 -15.09 6.24 -23.25
N ALA A 39 -15.21 4.91 -23.33
CA ALA A 39 -16.21 4.18 -22.56
C ALA A 39 -16.04 4.36 -21.05
N LEU A 40 -14.81 4.41 -20.54
CA LEU A 40 -14.53 4.74 -19.15
C LEU A 40 -14.99 6.17 -18.82
N LEU A 41 -14.63 7.15 -19.63
CA LEU A 41 -14.98 8.56 -19.38
C LEU A 41 -16.49 8.79 -19.42
N GLU A 42 -17.19 8.14 -20.33
CA GLU A 42 -18.67 8.16 -20.40
C GLU A 42 -19.28 7.55 -19.12
N HIS A 43 -18.78 6.41 -18.67
CA HIS A 43 -19.25 5.76 -17.44
C HIS A 43 -18.99 6.64 -16.21
N ILE A 44 -17.82 7.27 -16.12
CA ILE A 44 -17.51 8.21 -15.04
C ILE A 44 -18.45 9.42 -15.07
N ALA A 45 -18.74 9.96 -16.25
CA ALA A 45 -19.66 11.08 -16.40
C ALA A 45 -21.10 10.72 -15.94
N GLN A 46 -21.58 9.53 -16.27
CA GLN A 46 -22.87 9.01 -15.77
C GLN A 46 -22.84 8.87 -14.25
N ARG A 47 -21.79 8.26 -13.72
CA ARG A 47 -21.63 8.07 -12.28
C ARG A 47 -21.54 9.38 -11.51
N GLN A 48 -20.88 10.40 -12.09
CA GLN A 48 -20.80 11.75 -11.54
C GLN A 48 -22.19 12.43 -11.42
N GLN A 49 -23.09 12.17 -12.37
CA GLN A 49 -24.46 12.68 -12.31
C GLN A 49 -25.28 12.04 -11.19
N GLU A 50 -25.01 10.77 -10.85
CA GLU A 50 -25.67 10.06 -9.75
C GLU A 50 -25.18 10.50 -8.37
N SER A 51 -23.91 10.89 -8.24
CA SER A 51 -23.30 11.29 -6.97
C SER A 51 -22.46 12.56 -7.11
N PRO A 52 -23.09 13.72 -7.39
CA PRO A 52 -22.38 14.97 -7.60
C PRO A 52 -21.49 15.37 -6.43
N GLU A 53 -21.94 15.18 -5.19
CA GLU A 53 -21.20 15.54 -3.98
C GLU A 53 -19.88 14.75 -3.85
N TYR A 54 -19.89 13.46 -4.17
CA TYR A 54 -18.67 12.65 -4.14
C TYR A 54 -17.68 13.08 -5.21
N TYR A 55 -18.18 13.51 -6.37
CA TYR A 55 -17.39 13.92 -7.53
C TYR A 55 -17.16 15.43 -7.63
N GLU A 56 -17.56 16.25 -6.66
CA GLU A 56 -17.44 17.72 -6.68
C GLU A 56 -16.02 18.20 -7.05
N ARG A 57 -14.99 17.47 -6.61
CA ARG A 57 -13.59 17.81 -6.87
C ARG A 57 -12.96 16.92 -7.95
N MET A 58 -13.78 16.37 -8.83
CA MET A 58 -13.28 15.58 -9.95
C MET A 58 -12.59 16.51 -10.96
N PRO A 59 -11.39 16.15 -11.44
CA PRO A 59 -10.78 16.88 -12.55
C PRO A 59 -11.66 16.84 -13.78
N ASP A 60 -11.57 17.89 -14.62
CA ASP A 60 -12.31 17.96 -15.87
C ASP A 60 -12.00 16.75 -16.76
N LEU A 61 -13.04 16.09 -17.22
CA LEU A 61 -12.98 14.92 -18.10
C LEU A 61 -12.94 15.29 -19.57
N SER A 62 -13.32 16.53 -19.91
CA SER A 62 -13.41 16.98 -21.30
C SER A 62 -12.04 17.01 -21.97
N GLY A 63 -12.01 16.62 -23.24
CA GLY A 63 -10.79 16.66 -24.06
C GLY A 63 -9.70 15.63 -23.68
N LYS A 64 -9.96 14.70 -22.77
CA LYS A 64 -9.03 13.60 -22.47
C LYS A 64 -9.11 12.53 -23.55
N THR A 65 -8.01 12.36 -24.29
CA THR A 65 -7.90 11.42 -25.42
C THR A 65 -6.89 10.30 -25.17
N SER A 66 -6.11 10.39 -24.08
CA SER A 66 -5.08 9.44 -23.73
C SER A 66 -5.08 9.12 -22.24
N TRP A 67 -4.76 7.87 -21.90
CA TRP A 67 -4.55 7.44 -20.52
C TRP A 67 -3.49 8.27 -19.79
N SER A 68 -2.47 8.77 -20.49
CA SER A 68 -1.41 9.59 -19.92
C SER A 68 -1.89 10.93 -19.34
N GLN A 69 -3.08 11.39 -19.72
CA GLN A 69 -3.70 12.63 -19.24
C GLN A 69 -4.48 12.44 -17.92
N LEU A 70 -4.61 11.19 -17.44
CA LEU A 70 -5.25 10.92 -16.16
C LEU A 70 -4.20 11.05 -15.04
N ASP A 71 -4.54 11.79 -13.99
CA ASP A 71 -3.71 11.92 -12.80
C ASP A 71 -4.20 11.00 -11.67
N THR A 72 -3.41 10.91 -10.60
CA THR A 72 -3.78 10.12 -9.43
C THR A 72 -5.12 10.56 -8.83
N THR A 73 -5.43 11.86 -8.85
CA THR A 73 -6.68 12.37 -8.26
C THR A 73 -7.88 11.76 -8.95
N LEU A 74 -7.91 11.81 -10.28
CA LEU A 74 -8.96 11.21 -11.09
C LEU A 74 -8.99 9.69 -10.92
N CYS A 75 -7.86 9.02 -11.11
CA CYS A 75 -7.78 7.57 -11.02
C CYS A 75 -8.28 7.04 -9.67
N MET A 76 -7.85 7.66 -8.57
CA MET A 76 -8.23 7.22 -7.23
C MET A 76 -9.66 7.58 -6.86
N ARG A 77 -10.21 8.67 -7.41
CA ARG A 77 -11.63 8.98 -7.25
C ARG A 77 -12.51 7.89 -7.86
N VAL A 78 -12.11 7.36 -8.99
CA VAL A 78 -12.79 6.27 -9.72
C VAL A 78 -12.60 4.92 -9.02
N LEU A 79 -11.35 4.56 -8.69
CA LEU A 79 -11.02 3.28 -8.05
C LEU A 79 -11.61 3.14 -6.65
N LEU A 80 -11.69 4.24 -5.91
CA LEU A 80 -12.16 4.25 -4.52
C LEU A 80 -13.64 4.63 -4.39
N ASP A 81 -14.40 4.70 -5.48
CA ASP A 81 -15.83 4.96 -5.42
C ASP A 81 -16.50 4.03 -4.39
N PRO A 82 -17.18 4.57 -3.37
CA PRO A 82 -17.73 3.78 -2.28
C PRO A 82 -19.06 3.11 -2.64
N GLU A 83 -19.78 3.62 -3.64
CA GLU A 83 -21.15 3.20 -3.92
C GLU A 83 -21.19 2.01 -4.87
N LYS A 84 -21.72 0.89 -4.36
CA LYS A 84 -21.90 -0.35 -5.12
C LYS A 84 -23.31 -0.49 -5.69
N ASP A 85 -24.29 0.13 -5.04
CA ASP A 85 -25.70 0.01 -5.36
C ASP A 85 -26.21 1.14 -6.30
N ALA A 86 -25.31 1.88 -6.89
CA ALA A 86 -25.63 2.88 -7.89
C ALA A 86 -26.20 2.25 -9.19
N ALA A 87 -26.97 2.98 -9.97
CA ALA A 87 -27.44 2.50 -11.28
C ALA A 87 -26.30 2.20 -12.26
N HIS A 88 -25.20 2.96 -12.16
CA HIS A 88 -23.98 2.78 -12.95
C HIS A 88 -22.75 2.57 -12.04
N PRO A 89 -22.68 1.48 -11.28
CA PRO A 89 -21.61 1.27 -10.31
C PRO A 89 -20.27 1.09 -11.02
N LEU A 90 -19.23 1.76 -10.50
CA LEU A 90 -17.85 1.50 -10.92
C LEU A 90 -17.32 0.22 -10.27
N ASP A 91 -17.42 0.09 -8.97
CA ASP A 91 -16.99 -1.08 -8.14
C ASP A 91 -15.79 -1.85 -8.72
N LEU A 92 -14.78 -1.10 -9.17
CA LEU A 92 -13.64 -1.68 -9.89
C LEU A 92 -12.80 -2.58 -9.01
N LEU A 93 -12.71 -2.29 -7.71
CA LEU A 93 -11.95 -3.11 -6.77
C LEU A 93 -12.62 -4.44 -6.44
N GLY A 94 -13.93 -4.59 -6.70
CA GLY A 94 -14.68 -5.82 -6.49
C GLY A 94 -14.22 -6.99 -7.36
N ASN A 95 -13.44 -6.73 -8.43
CA ASN A 95 -12.89 -7.77 -9.30
C ASN A 95 -11.54 -8.34 -8.84
N THR A 96 -11.06 -7.98 -7.66
CA THR A 96 -9.86 -8.57 -7.04
C THR A 96 -10.23 -9.62 -5.99
N GLU A 97 -9.32 -10.56 -5.73
CA GLU A 97 -9.50 -11.56 -4.66
C GLU A 97 -9.54 -10.90 -3.27
N HIS A 98 -8.82 -9.79 -3.10
CA HIS A 98 -8.68 -9.07 -1.84
C HIS A 98 -9.05 -7.58 -1.97
N PRO A 99 -10.34 -7.23 -2.18
CA PRO A 99 -10.75 -5.84 -2.43
C PRO A 99 -10.34 -4.86 -1.31
N GLY A 100 -10.31 -5.33 -0.06
CA GLY A 100 -9.87 -4.53 1.08
C GLY A 100 -8.37 -4.18 1.03
N ALA A 101 -7.52 -5.12 0.64
CA ALA A 101 -6.08 -4.89 0.47
C ALA A 101 -5.82 -3.99 -0.75
N ALA A 102 -6.49 -4.22 -1.87
CA ALA A 102 -6.41 -3.35 -3.05
C ALA A 102 -6.85 -1.90 -2.72
N ARG A 103 -7.90 -1.73 -1.90
CA ARG A 103 -8.34 -0.42 -1.42
C ARG A 103 -7.28 0.27 -0.56
N ARG A 104 -6.60 -0.47 0.34
CA ARG A 104 -5.49 0.07 1.13
C ARG A 104 -4.34 0.52 0.22
N ALA A 105 -3.97 -0.29 -0.76
CA ALA A 105 -2.93 0.03 -1.74
C ALA A 105 -3.25 1.33 -2.52
N CYS A 106 -4.46 1.45 -3.06
CA CYS A 106 -4.91 2.67 -3.74
C CYS A 106 -4.85 3.91 -2.82
N ASN A 107 -5.28 3.77 -1.55
CA ASN A 107 -5.19 4.86 -0.58
C ASN A 107 -3.73 5.22 -0.27
N ALA A 108 -2.83 4.25 -0.12
CA ALA A 108 -1.41 4.50 0.12
C ALA A 108 -0.75 5.26 -1.04
N VAL A 109 -1.02 4.86 -2.30
CA VAL A 109 -0.55 5.59 -3.49
C VAL A 109 -1.09 7.03 -3.52
N ARG A 110 -2.38 7.23 -3.20
CA ARG A 110 -2.98 8.57 -3.11
C ARG A 110 -2.31 9.42 -2.03
N THR A 111 -2.03 8.85 -0.88
CA THR A 111 -1.37 9.54 0.24
C THR A 111 0.04 9.94 -0.12
N ALA A 112 0.85 9.03 -0.66
CA ALA A 112 2.22 9.33 -1.12
C ALA A 112 2.25 10.44 -2.17
N ARG A 113 1.34 10.38 -3.16
CA ARG A 113 1.21 11.43 -4.18
C ARG A 113 0.84 12.79 -3.59
N ASN A 114 -0.09 12.82 -2.63
CA ASN A 114 -0.51 14.08 -2.03
C ASN A 114 0.62 14.71 -1.22
N GLU A 115 1.34 13.93 -0.43
CA GLU A 115 2.52 14.41 0.30
C GLU A 115 3.57 14.96 -0.67
N ALA A 116 3.88 14.22 -1.72
CA ALA A 116 4.82 14.63 -2.74
C ALA A 116 4.40 15.92 -3.48
N ALA A 117 3.10 16.08 -3.76
CA ALA A 117 2.57 17.26 -4.45
C ALA A 117 2.59 18.52 -3.59
N HIS A 118 2.57 18.37 -2.27
CA HIS A 118 2.58 19.48 -1.31
C HIS A 118 3.93 19.68 -0.63
N ALA A 119 4.96 18.91 -1.02
CA ALA A 119 6.29 19.03 -0.45
C ALA A 119 6.86 20.43 -0.72
N SER A 120 7.13 21.18 0.34
CA SER A 120 7.69 22.53 0.30
C SER A 120 9.09 22.62 0.91
N ASP A 121 9.53 21.55 1.58
CA ASP A 121 10.82 21.46 2.25
C ASP A 121 11.38 20.03 2.23
N CYS A 122 12.59 19.86 2.75
CA CYS A 122 13.28 18.57 2.78
C CYS A 122 12.54 17.53 3.64
N THR A 123 11.87 17.97 4.71
CA THR A 123 11.14 17.06 5.61
C THR A 123 9.95 16.45 4.90
N ALA A 124 9.16 17.28 4.22
CA ALA A 124 8.01 16.82 3.43
C ALA A 124 8.43 15.91 2.26
N GLY A 125 9.54 16.22 1.57
CA GLY A 125 10.08 15.37 0.52
C GLY A 125 10.57 14.02 1.05
N THR A 126 11.20 13.99 2.21
CA THR A 126 11.62 12.76 2.89
C THR A 126 10.38 11.93 3.31
N GLN A 127 9.36 12.58 3.84
CA GLN A 127 8.10 11.91 4.20
C GLN A 127 7.42 11.30 2.98
N ALA A 128 7.41 12.01 1.85
CA ALA A 128 6.89 11.49 0.59
C ALA A 128 7.63 10.22 0.13
N ALA A 129 8.95 10.15 0.30
CA ALA A 129 9.74 8.95 -0.03
C ALA A 129 9.38 7.75 0.86
N ILE A 130 9.18 7.98 2.17
CA ILE A 130 8.75 6.94 3.11
C ILE A 130 7.37 6.41 2.71
N LEU A 131 6.41 7.31 2.48
CA LEU A 131 5.05 6.94 2.08
C LEU A 131 4.99 6.25 0.72
N PHE A 132 5.88 6.61 -0.22
CA PHE A 132 5.99 5.91 -1.50
C PHE A 132 6.45 4.46 -1.32
N ASN A 133 7.44 4.22 -0.46
CA ASN A 133 7.86 2.86 -0.14
C ASN A 133 6.74 2.04 0.52
N GLU A 134 6.00 2.62 1.47
CA GLU A 134 4.84 1.97 2.09
C GLU A 134 3.74 1.68 1.06
N ALA A 135 3.56 2.58 0.07
CA ALA A 135 2.61 2.37 -1.01
C ALA A 135 3.01 1.19 -1.90
N VAL A 136 4.30 1.00 -2.19
CA VAL A 136 4.80 -0.15 -2.98
C VAL A 136 4.59 -1.46 -2.22
N GLU A 137 4.84 -1.49 -0.91
CA GLU A 137 4.54 -2.65 -0.05
C GLU A 137 3.04 -3.00 -0.04
N ALA A 138 2.19 -1.97 0.08
CA ALA A 138 0.75 -2.15 0.03
C ALA A 138 0.25 -2.64 -1.35
N LEU A 139 0.90 -2.23 -2.44
CA LEU A 139 0.62 -2.74 -3.79
C LEU A 139 0.95 -4.23 -3.91
N GLU A 140 2.08 -4.67 -3.38
CA GLU A 140 2.43 -6.08 -3.35
C GLU A 140 1.37 -6.90 -2.61
N GLU A 141 0.97 -6.47 -1.40
CA GLU A 141 -0.10 -7.13 -0.64
C GLU A 141 -1.45 -7.11 -1.38
N GLY A 142 -1.82 -5.94 -1.91
CA GLY A 142 -3.14 -5.73 -2.52
C GLY A 142 -3.34 -6.45 -3.84
N TYR A 143 -2.27 -6.75 -4.55
CA TYR A 143 -2.27 -7.36 -5.89
C TYR A 143 -1.51 -8.68 -5.94
N ALA A 144 -1.24 -9.30 -4.79
CA ALA A 144 -0.68 -10.65 -4.71
C ALA A 144 -1.53 -11.65 -5.51
N GLY A 145 -0.88 -12.54 -6.26
CA GLY A 145 -1.56 -13.55 -7.09
C GLY A 145 -2.24 -13.01 -8.35
N THR A 146 -2.19 -11.70 -8.60
CA THR A 146 -2.76 -11.09 -9.81
C THR A 146 -1.76 -11.04 -10.96
N ALA A 147 -2.26 -10.73 -12.17
CA ALA A 147 -1.41 -10.53 -13.35
C ALA A 147 -0.67 -9.16 -13.35
N LEU A 148 -0.71 -8.39 -12.26
CA LEU A 148 0.15 -7.25 -12.09
C LEU A 148 1.59 -7.78 -11.97
N ARG A 149 2.38 -7.62 -13.03
CA ARG A 149 3.63 -8.37 -13.23
C ARG A 149 4.63 -8.06 -12.12
N THR A 150 5.26 -9.10 -11.59
CA THR A 150 6.35 -9.02 -10.62
C THR A 150 7.46 -8.05 -11.05
N SER A 151 7.76 -7.95 -12.37
CA SER A 151 8.74 -7.01 -12.91
C SER A 151 8.36 -5.53 -12.71
N GLU A 152 7.08 -5.20 -12.73
CA GLU A 152 6.62 -3.81 -12.49
C GLU A 152 6.76 -3.44 -11.01
N LEU A 153 6.39 -4.35 -10.11
CA LEU A 153 6.61 -4.16 -8.66
C LEU A 153 8.11 -4.05 -8.35
N GLU A 154 8.95 -4.88 -8.94
CA GLU A 154 10.39 -4.82 -8.75
C GLU A 154 10.98 -3.45 -9.17
N GLN A 155 10.48 -2.88 -10.27
CA GLN A 155 10.85 -1.53 -10.69
C GLN A 155 10.47 -0.47 -9.63
N TYR A 156 9.26 -0.59 -9.07
CA TYR A 156 8.80 0.36 -8.05
C TYR A 156 9.58 0.23 -6.73
N TYR A 157 9.96 -0.98 -6.34
CA TYR A 157 10.86 -1.19 -5.20
C TYR A 157 12.21 -0.53 -5.40
N ARG A 158 12.83 -0.68 -6.58
CA ARG A 158 14.10 -0.01 -6.91
C ARG A 158 13.96 1.52 -6.87
N GLN A 159 12.84 2.04 -7.36
CA GLN A 159 12.57 3.48 -7.27
C GLN A 159 12.41 3.93 -5.82
N ALA A 160 11.68 3.18 -5.00
CA ALA A 160 11.48 3.49 -3.58
C ALA A 160 12.82 3.52 -2.83
N GLU A 161 13.68 2.53 -3.02
CA GLU A 161 15.02 2.49 -2.45
C GLU A 161 15.86 3.71 -2.88
N ALA A 162 15.86 4.03 -4.18
CA ALA A 162 16.57 5.18 -4.69
C ALA A 162 16.07 6.51 -4.11
N PHE A 163 14.77 6.67 -3.93
CA PHE A 163 14.17 7.86 -3.32
C PHE A 163 14.56 7.99 -1.85
N LEU A 164 14.50 6.89 -1.08
CA LEU A 164 14.91 6.86 0.31
C LEU A 164 16.41 7.22 0.47
N ASP A 165 17.26 6.65 -0.36
CA ASP A 165 18.70 6.93 -0.32
C ASP A 165 19.00 8.39 -0.62
N ARG A 166 18.39 8.98 -1.63
CA ARG A 166 18.55 10.39 -2.02
C ARG A 166 18.04 11.37 -0.96
N CYS A 167 17.02 10.96 -0.21
CA CYS A 167 16.48 11.74 0.92
C CYS A 167 17.19 11.47 2.25
N GLY A 168 18.17 10.57 2.29
CA GLY A 168 18.86 10.19 3.52
C GLY A 168 17.98 9.38 4.51
N ALA A 169 16.84 8.87 4.05
CA ALA A 169 15.87 8.12 4.83
C ALA A 169 16.05 6.60 4.64
N ARG A 170 17.24 6.08 4.97
CA ARG A 170 17.46 4.63 4.89
C ARG A 170 16.56 3.89 5.87
N LYS A 171 15.83 2.87 5.40
CA LYS A 171 15.28 1.86 6.31
C LYS A 171 16.44 1.27 7.13
N PRO A 172 16.30 1.11 8.47
CA PRO A 172 17.23 0.31 9.21
C PRO A 172 17.18 -1.10 8.62
N VAL A 173 18.29 -1.51 7.98
CA VAL A 173 18.45 -2.86 7.46
C VAL A 173 18.19 -3.80 8.63
N ALA A 174 17.13 -4.60 8.56
CA ALA A 174 16.93 -5.69 9.51
C ALA A 174 18.22 -6.49 9.47
N ARG A 175 18.97 -6.49 10.61
CA ARG A 175 20.21 -7.20 10.75
C ARG A 175 19.97 -8.63 10.33
N ALA A 176 20.51 -9.01 9.18
CA ALA A 176 20.60 -10.40 8.78
C ALA A 176 21.27 -11.13 9.96
N SER A 177 20.55 -12.10 10.52
CA SER A 177 21.03 -12.97 11.58
C SER A 177 22.36 -13.56 11.14
N GLN A 178 23.44 -13.10 11.74
CA GLN A 178 24.75 -13.72 11.55
C GLN A 178 24.61 -15.17 12.04
N PRO A 179 25.06 -16.15 11.28
CA PRO A 179 25.16 -17.51 11.80
C PRO A 179 26.18 -17.49 12.94
N GLU A 180 25.70 -17.81 14.14
CA GLU A 180 26.57 -18.00 15.32
C GLU A 180 27.63 -19.03 14.97
N GLY A 181 28.89 -18.57 15.01
CA GLY A 181 30.08 -19.36 14.78
C GLY A 181 30.22 -20.43 15.82
N GLN A 182 30.58 -21.60 15.35
CA GLN A 182 31.02 -22.75 16.09
C GLN A 182 31.91 -22.40 17.28
N GLU A 183 31.42 -22.64 18.48
CA GLU A 183 32.30 -22.78 19.67
C GLU A 183 32.89 -24.17 19.70
N THR A 184 34.18 -24.19 19.56
CA THR A 184 35.06 -25.35 19.77
C THR A 184 34.99 -25.85 21.22
N ARG A 185 34.74 -27.15 21.34
CA ARG A 185 34.86 -27.92 22.57
C ARG A 185 36.22 -27.70 23.23
N SER A 186 36.19 -27.30 24.51
CA SER A 186 37.30 -27.50 25.44
C SER A 186 36.77 -28.22 26.66
N THR A 187 37.38 -29.36 26.93
CA THR A 187 37.17 -30.30 28.03
C THR A 187 37.62 -29.72 29.38
N GLY A 188 36.81 -29.87 30.42
CA GLY A 188 37.23 -29.53 31.80
C GLY A 188 36.25 -30.01 32.86
N LYS A 189 36.35 -31.19 33.23
CA LYS A 189 36.26 -32.02 34.43
C LYS A 189 35.88 -31.34 35.76
N ALA A 190 34.91 -31.96 36.41
CA ALA A 190 34.83 -32.34 37.85
C ALA A 190 33.90 -31.56 38.80
N ARG A 191 33.01 -32.36 39.36
CA ARG A 191 32.65 -32.57 40.78
C ARG A 191 31.69 -31.60 41.49
N ASN A 192 30.61 -32.12 41.86
CA ASN A 192 30.12 -32.61 43.18
C ASN A 192 28.88 -31.87 43.71
N ALA A 193 27.87 -32.65 43.87
CA ALA A 193 27.10 -32.97 45.07
C ALA A 193 26.19 -31.91 45.69
N SER A 194 25.01 -32.32 45.82
CA SER A 194 24.19 -32.47 47.03
C SER A 194 22.84 -31.72 47.06
N GLN A 195 21.79 -32.50 46.97
CA GLN A 195 20.64 -32.60 47.89
C GLN A 195 19.92 -31.28 48.31
N ARG A 196 18.64 -31.15 48.10
CA ARG A 196 17.50 -31.56 48.94
C ARG A 196 16.22 -30.87 48.49
N ASN A 197 15.23 -31.67 48.27
CA ASN A 197 13.91 -31.73 48.90
C ASN A 197 13.14 -30.43 49.19
N GLY A 198 11.89 -30.47 48.75
CA GLY A 198 10.84 -29.62 49.29
C GLY A 198 9.53 -29.70 48.51
N SER A 199 8.74 -30.69 48.90
CA SER A 199 7.33 -30.89 48.56
C SER A 199 6.44 -29.72 48.93
N GLY A 200 5.35 -29.55 48.21
CA GLY A 200 4.27 -28.63 48.61
C GLY A 200 3.12 -28.60 47.62
N SER A 201 2.28 -29.59 47.76
CA SER A 201 0.92 -29.74 47.25
C SER A 201 -0.01 -28.62 47.70
N GLY A 202 -1.00 -28.29 46.88
CA GLY A 202 -2.11 -27.45 47.30
C GLY A 202 -3.11 -27.21 46.16
N THR A 203 -3.92 -28.13 45.96
CA THR A 203 -5.30 -28.30 45.48
C THR A 203 -6.28 -27.21 45.80
N ALA A 204 -7.30 -27.21 44.95
CA ALA A 204 -8.72 -26.85 45.11
C ALA A 204 -9.11 -25.51 44.44
N ALA A 205 -9.83 -25.55 43.33
CA ALA A 205 -11.25 -25.83 43.17
C ALA A 205 -12.12 -24.61 43.51
N ASN A 206 -12.82 -24.06 42.58
CA ASN A 206 -14.28 -24.22 42.45
C ASN A 206 -15.01 -22.97 41.99
N ARG A 207 -15.95 -23.23 41.09
CA ARG A 207 -17.27 -22.64 40.93
C ARG A 207 -17.50 -21.39 40.07
N ARG A 208 -18.07 -21.65 38.91
CA ARG A 208 -19.24 -20.92 38.35
C ARG A 208 -20.43 -20.94 39.35
N PRO A 209 -21.46 -20.06 39.28
CA PRO A 209 -22.36 -19.98 38.13
C PRO A 209 -23.05 -18.63 37.86
N ARG A 210 -23.57 -18.50 36.62
CA ARG A 210 -24.95 -18.24 36.18
C ARG A 210 -25.70 -16.94 36.51
N SER A 211 -26.21 -16.44 35.37
CA SER A 211 -27.58 -15.86 35.12
C SER A 211 -27.76 -14.39 35.58
N GLY A 212 -28.36 -13.59 34.80
CA GLY A 212 -29.51 -13.54 33.98
C GLY A 212 -30.04 -12.11 33.91
N ARG A 213 -30.57 -11.79 32.90
CA ARG A 213 -31.63 -10.97 32.35
C ARG A 213 -31.19 -10.06 31.23
#